data_346d6dd9cb9aa945fee48be1b7fc5ae8
#
_entry.id   346d6dd9cb9aa945fee48be1b7fc5ae8
#
_cell.length_a   1.000
_cell.length_b   1.000
_cell.length_c   1.000
_cell.angle_alpha   90.00
_cell.angle_beta   90.00
_cell.angle_gamma   90.00
#
_symmetry.space_group_name_H-M   'P 1'
#
loop_
_entity.id
_entity.type
_entity.pdbx_description
1 polymer ?
#
loop_
_entity_poly.entity_id
_entity_poly.type
_entity_poly.pdbx_seq_one_letter_code
_entity_poly.pdbx_strand_id
1 'polypeptide(L)'
;MIRELTLHGGMPALAYGEGPPLVFIRTILPNAGNPTGMSRLTETRQLNRLTRGRTIYSIGRRPGRKAGTTMADLAADVAEAILRKFREPVEVMGFSTGGSIALQVAADRPDAVTKLVACATAYRLGPVGKQVQRDYRDRLARGEYRGAISALVPGWVDKPLPQKLLKQFMSLDTSTPEDPDGMIAMLDAEDGCDVDCEKIAAPTLLIAGDRDRFHPRDLVEQTAHRIPDATLKLYPGRGHVNVVRDKSFYPDIIRFLVNR
;
A
#
# COMPACT_ATOMS: atom_id res chain seq x y z
N MET A 1 21.82 7.49 -6.68
CA MET A 1 21.15 8.82 -6.78
C MET A 1 19.64 8.61 -6.86
N ILE A 2 18.83 9.43 -6.15
CA ILE A 2 17.36 9.39 -6.22
C ILE A 2 16.92 10.35 -7.32
N ARG A 3 16.09 9.89 -8.25
CA ARG A 3 15.50 10.69 -9.33
C ARG A 3 14.02 10.88 -9.06
N GLU A 4 13.52 12.09 -9.22
CA GLU A 4 12.08 12.38 -9.22
C GLU A 4 11.55 12.28 -10.64
N LEU A 5 10.42 11.64 -10.79
CA LEU A 5 9.77 11.39 -12.07
C LEU A 5 8.28 11.71 -11.95
N THR A 6 7.69 12.05 -13.08
CA THR A 6 6.24 12.09 -13.27
C THR A 6 5.89 11.03 -14.31
N LEU A 7 5.11 10.05 -13.90
CA LEU A 7 4.60 9.00 -14.79
C LEU A 7 3.30 9.41 -15.47
N HIS A 8 2.77 8.53 -16.32
CA HIS A 8 1.51 8.79 -17.01
C HIS A 8 0.39 9.21 -16.04
N GLY A 9 -0.46 10.12 -16.46
CA GLY A 9 -1.55 10.66 -15.62
C GLY A 9 -1.08 11.63 -14.51
N GLY A 10 0.17 12.12 -14.56
CA GLY A 10 0.70 13.02 -13.53
C GLY A 10 1.11 12.31 -12.25
N MET A 11 1.26 10.98 -12.27
CA MET A 11 1.66 10.20 -11.11
C MET A 11 3.09 10.51 -10.67
N PRO A 12 3.32 10.97 -9.43
CA PRO A 12 4.66 11.22 -8.93
C PRO A 12 5.37 9.91 -8.59
N ALA A 13 6.66 9.85 -8.89
CA ALA A 13 7.48 8.70 -8.57
C ALA A 13 8.88 9.09 -8.13
N LEU A 14 9.48 8.26 -7.26
CA LEU A 14 10.91 8.27 -6.96
C LEU A 14 11.53 7.03 -7.57
N ALA A 15 12.65 7.19 -8.29
CA ALA A 15 13.40 6.06 -8.85
C ALA A 15 14.84 6.05 -8.32
N TYR A 16 15.28 4.88 -7.80
CA TYR A 16 16.65 4.69 -7.28
C TYR A 16 17.03 3.20 -7.25
N GLY A 17 18.34 2.92 -7.22
CA GLY A 17 18.88 1.58 -7.39
C GLY A 17 19.26 1.33 -8.85
N GLU A 18 19.69 0.10 -9.14
CA GLU A 18 20.15 -0.35 -10.47
C GLU A 18 19.64 -1.76 -10.75
N GLY A 19 19.20 -2.03 -11.98
CA GLY A 19 18.67 -3.31 -12.44
C GLY A 19 17.20 -3.24 -12.87
N PRO A 20 16.53 -4.39 -13.05
CA PRO A 20 15.13 -4.49 -13.42
C PRO A 20 14.20 -3.70 -12.49
N PRO A 21 13.08 -3.19 -13.02
CA PRO A 21 12.16 -2.38 -12.23
C PRO A 21 11.38 -3.21 -11.20
N LEU A 22 11.33 -2.73 -9.95
CA LEU A 22 10.37 -3.10 -8.93
C LEU A 22 9.50 -1.88 -8.64
N VAL A 23 8.23 -1.92 -9.02
CA VAL A 23 7.27 -0.86 -8.75
C VAL A 23 6.70 -1.05 -7.35
N PHE A 24 6.96 -0.08 -6.47
CA PHE A 24 6.36 -0.02 -5.14
C PHE A 24 5.20 0.97 -5.14
N ILE A 25 3.99 0.48 -4.88
CA ILE A 25 2.79 1.30 -4.75
C ILE A 25 2.70 1.78 -3.30
N ARG A 26 2.77 3.10 -3.11
CA ARG A 26 2.70 3.71 -1.77
C ARG A 26 1.35 3.45 -1.11
N THR A 27 1.39 3.35 0.20
CA THR A 27 0.19 3.36 1.03
C THR A 27 -0.47 4.74 1.01
N ILE A 28 -1.59 4.86 1.71
CA ILE A 28 -2.29 6.13 1.86
C ILE A 28 -1.40 7.17 2.53
N LEU A 29 -1.18 8.29 1.83
CA LEU A 29 -0.42 9.43 2.32
C LEU A 29 -1.27 10.69 2.14
N PRO A 30 -1.16 11.69 3.04
CA PRO A 30 -1.91 12.95 2.93
C PRO A 30 -1.73 13.64 1.59
N ASN A 31 -0.51 13.62 1.05
CA ASN A 31 -0.18 14.28 -0.21
C ASN A 31 -0.05 13.27 -1.35
N ALA A 32 -0.56 13.64 -2.51
CA ALA A 32 -0.40 12.85 -3.74
C ALA A 32 1.05 12.91 -4.26
N GLY A 33 1.79 13.97 -3.95
CA GLY A 33 3.15 14.24 -4.41
C GLY A 33 4.22 13.25 -3.91
N ASN A 34 5.45 13.47 -4.35
CA ASN A 34 6.59 12.73 -3.81
C ASN A 34 6.84 13.12 -2.36
N PRO A 35 7.15 12.14 -1.46
CA PRO A 35 7.49 12.47 -0.09
C PRO A 35 8.75 13.34 -0.03
N THR A 36 8.79 14.24 0.96
CA THR A 36 9.90 15.16 1.21
C THR A 36 10.45 14.95 2.62
N GLY A 37 11.60 15.55 2.93
CA GLY A 37 12.18 15.56 4.27
C GLY A 37 12.28 14.16 4.91
N MET A 38 11.80 14.04 6.14
CA MET A 38 11.87 12.79 6.93
C MET A 38 11.03 11.67 6.33
N SER A 39 9.90 11.98 5.70
CA SER A 39 9.07 10.96 5.05
C SER A 39 9.81 10.30 3.88
N ARG A 40 10.50 11.10 3.04
CA ARG A 40 11.37 10.59 1.96
C ARG A 40 12.50 9.73 2.51
N LEU A 41 13.19 10.23 3.55
CA LEU A 41 14.30 9.51 4.16
C LEU A 41 13.85 8.15 4.71
N THR A 42 12.70 8.12 5.38
CA THR A 42 12.15 6.88 5.97
C THR A 42 11.77 5.89 4.88
N GLU A 43 11.02 6.31 3.85
CA GLU A 43 10.61 5.46 2.74
C GLU A 43 11.82 4.88 2.00
N THR A 44 12.74 5.76 1.59
CA THR A 44 13.93 5.33 0.84
C THR A 44 14.83 4.41 1.65
N ARG A 45 15.00 4.67 2.96
CA ARG A 45 15.80 3.80 3.85
C ARG A 45 15.18 2.40 4.00
N GLN A 46 13.86 2.32 4.08
CA GLN A 46 13.15 1.05 4.15
C GLN A 46 13.32 0.26 2.85
N LEU A 47 13.01 0.89 1.73
CA LEU A 47 13.04 0.22 0.41
C LEU A 47 14.46 0.01 -0.13
N ASN A 48 15.46 0.73 0.37
CA ASN A 48 16.87 0.57 -0.05
C ASN A 48 17.40 -0.86 0.14
N ARG A 49 16.80 -1.63 1.04
CA ARG A 49 17.14 -3.06 1.22
C ARG A 49 16.78 -3.91 -0.01
N LEU A 50 15.87 -3.43 -0.85
CA LEU A 50 15.40 -4.10 -2.06
C LEU A 50 16.14 -3.64 -3.33
N THR A 51 17.03 -2.63 -3.24
CA THR A 51 17.76 -2.10 -4.40
C THR A 51 18.92 -3.00 -4.87
N ARG A 52 19.22 -4.08 -4.15
CA ARG A 52 20.25 -5.03 -4.59
C ARG A 52 19.80 -5.75 -5.86
N GLY A 53 20.30 -5.26 -7.02
CA GLY A 53 19.95 -5.79 -8.34
C GLY A 53 18.58 -5.37 -8.85
N ARG A 54 17.97 -4.29 -8.30
CA ARG A 54 16.70 -3.72 -8.76
C ARG A 54 16.71 -2.19 -8.73
N THR A 55 15.98 -1.60 -9.66
CA THR A 55 15.60 -0.20 -9.59
C THR A 55 14.21 -0.10 -8.95
N ILE A 56 14.12 0.52 -7.78
CA ILE A 56 12.84 0.78 -7.12
C ILE A 56 12.18 1.98 -7.79
N TYR A 57 10.92 1.82 -8.20
CA TYR A 57 10.02 2.90 -8.62
C TYR A 57 8.93 3.03 -7.56
N SER A 58 9.15 3.92 -6.58
CA SER A 58 8.14 4.19 -5.56
C SER A 58 7.15 5.21 -6.11
N ILE A 59 5.91 4.78 -6.38
CA ILE A 59 4.90 5.58 -7.07
C ILE A 59 3.80 6.04 -6.12
N GLY A 60 3.37 7.30 -6.29
CA GLY A 60 2.21 7.86 -5.61
C GLY A 60 0.92 7.62 -6.39
N ARG A 61 -0.19 8.17 -5.88
CA ARG A 61 -1.47 8.16 -6.59
C ARG A 61 -1.54 9.23 -7.68
N ARG A 62 -2.36 8.99 -8.69
CA ARG A 62 -2.73 10.04 -9.64
C ARG A 62 -3.47 11.18 -8.90
N PRO A 63 -3.07 12.44 -9.06
CA PRO A 63 -3.76 13.56 -8.43
C PRO A 63 -5.12 13.84 -9.08
N GLY A 64 -6.01 14.54 -8.35
CA GLY A 64 -7.29 15.00 -8.86
C GLY A 64 -8.37 13.92 -9.02
N ARG A 65 -8.23 12.77 -8.36
CA ARG A 65 -9.31 11.79 -8.26
C ARG A 65 -10.44 12.33 -7.39
N LYS A 66 -11.69 12.01 -7.75
CA LYS A 66 -12.90 12.56 -7.13
C LYS A 66 -13.81 11.45 -6.61
N ALA A 67 -14.86 11.85 -5.91
CA ALA A 67 -15.91 10.94 -5.45
C ALA A 67 -16.41 10.03 -6.59
N GLY A 68 -16.68 8.78 -6.27
CA GLY A 68 -17.04 7.73 -7.23
C GLY A 68 -15.84 7.00 -7.85
N THR A 69 -14.59 7.41 -7.57
CA THR A 69 -13.41 6.61 -7.94
C THR A 69 -13.47 5.23 -7.28
N THR A 70 -13.25 4.20 -8.06
CA THR A 70 -13.24 2.80 -7.60
C THR A 70 -11.82 2.28 -7.43
N MET A 71 -11.66 1.13 -6.78
CA MET A 71 -10.35 0.45 -6.70
C MET A 71 -9.85 0.06 -8.10
N ALA A 72 -10.74 -0.34 -9.00
CA ALA A 72 -10.41 -0.64 -10.40
C ALA A 72 -9.87 0.59 -11.15
N ASP A 73 -10.40 1.79 -10.89
CA ASP A 73 -9.86 3.03 -11.48
C ASP A 73 -8.44 3.34 -10.98
N LEU A 74 -8.17 3.15 -9.67
CA LEU A 74 -6.85 3.32 -9.10
C LEU A 74 -5.85 2.31 -9.67
N ALA A 75 -6.28 1.07 -9.82
CA ALA A 75 -5.49 0.00 -10.42
C ALA A 75 -5.20 0.26 -11.90
N ALA A 76 -6.19 0.74 -12.66
CA ALA A 76 -6.02 1.11 -14.07
C ALA A 76 -4.98 2.22 -14.25
N ASP A 77 -4.99 3.26 -13.40
CA ASP A 77 -3.97 4.31 -13.42
C ASP A 77 -2.55 3.76 -13.25
N VAL A 78 -2.38 2.86 -12.28
CA VAL A 78 -1.08 2.22 -11.99
C VAL A 78 -0.63 1.34 -13.14
N ALA A 79 -1.52 0.48 -13.63
CA ALA A 79 -1.21 -0.44 -14.74
C ALA A 79 -0.84 0.34 -16.02
N GLU A 80 -1.58 1.40 -16.33
CA GLU A 80 -1.26 2.24 -17.49
C GLU A 80 0.09 2.95 -17.32
N ALA A 81 0.40 3.45 -16.13
CA ALA A 81 1.69 4.06 -15.84
C ALA A 81 2.85 3.05 -16.00
N ILE A 82 2.68 1.80 -15.55
CA ILE A 82 3.63 0.71 -15.72
C ILE A 82 3.85 0.43 -17.20
N LEU A 83 2.80 0.12 -17.94
CA LEU A 83 2.90 -0.31 -19.33
C LEU A 83 3.44 0.78 -20.26
N ARG A 84 3.07 2.04 -20.01
CA ARG A 84 3.64 3.16 -20.78
C ARG A 84 5.11 3.43 -20.46
N LYS A 85 5.52 3.21 -19.21
CA LYS A 85 6.90 3.46 -18.77
C LYS A 85 7.85 2.35 -19.20
N PHE A 86 7.46 1.09 -18.97
CA PHE A 86 8.37 -0.06 -19.12
C PHE A 86 8.12 -0.84 -20.41
N ARG A 87 6.92 -0.75 -21.00
CA ARG A 87 6.48 -1.48 -22.20
C ARG A 87 6.52 -3.01 -22.04
N GLU A 88 6.61 -3.48 -20.82
CA GLU A 88 6.65 -4.89 -20.42
C GLU A 88 6.09 -5.02 -18.99
N PRO A 89 5.61 -6.20 -18.58
CA PRO A 89 5.23 -6.45 -17.20
C PRO A 89 6.44 -6.36 -16.26
N VAL A 90 6.20 -5.93 -15.02
CA VAL A 90 7.24 -5.69 -14.02
C VAL A 90 6.91 -6.38 -12.70
N GLU A 91 7.91 -6.47 -11.80
CA GLU A 91 7.67 -6.83 -10.41
C GLU A 91 6.89 -5.69 -9.71
N VAL A 92 5.80 -6.02 -9.01
CA VAL A 92 4.97 -5.06 -8.27
C VAL A 92 4.94 -5.40 -6.80
N MET A 93 5.11 -4.40 -5.95
CA MET A 93 4.98 -4.51 -4.50
C MET A 93 4.05 -3.41 -3.99
N GLY A 94 3.19 -3.74 -3.05
CA GLY A 94 2.35 -2.76 -2.35
C GLY A 94 2.27 -3.03 -0.85
N PHE A 95 2.05 -1.97 -0.07
CA PHE A 95 1.86 -2.06 1.36
C PHE A 95 0.53 -1.43 1.76
N SER A 96 -0.30 -2.10 2.58
CA SER A 96 -1.60 -1.60 3.04
C SER A 96 -2.49 -1.23 1.85
N THR A 97 -3.05 -0.04 1.76
CA THR A 97 -3.82 0.45 0.61
C THR A 97 -3.06 0.27 -0.72
N GLY A 98 -1.73 0.52 -0.73
CA GLY A 98 -0.90 0.22 -1.91
C GLY A 98 -0.88 -1.27 -2.26
N GLY A 99 -1.01 -2.14 -1.25
CA GLY A 99 -1.16 -3.58 -1.42
C GLY A 99 -2.53 -3.95 -2.01
N SER A 100 -3.61 -3.31 -1.55
CA SER A 100 -4.96 -3.47 -2.10
C SER A 100 -5.00 -3.07 -3.59
N ILE A 101 -4.37 -1.93 -3.93
CA ILE A 101 -4.21 -1.50 -5.33
C ILE A 101 -3.37 -2.52 -6.12
N ALA A 102 -2.27 -3.04 -5.55
CA ALA A 102 -1.41 -4.00 -6.23
C ALA A 102 -2.15 -5.33 -6.53
N LEU A 103 -2.98 -5.82 -5.60
CA LEU A 103 -3.86 -6.98 -5.82
C LEU A 103 -4.84 -6.71 -6.97
N GLN A 104 -5.49 -5.54 -6.98
CA GLN A 104 -6.42 -5.16 -8.03
C GLN A 104 -5.73 -5.01 -9.39
N VAL A 105 -4.51 -4.43 -9.43
CA VAL A 105 -3.70 -4.36 -10.67
C VAL A 105 -3.44 -5.76 -11.21
N ALA A 106 -3.00 -6.69 -10.35
CA ALA A 106 -2.67 -8.04 -10.78
C ALA A 106 -3.90 -8.84 -11.24
N ALA A 107 -5.09 -8.57 -10.67
CA ALA A 107 -6.34 -9.19 -11.07
C ALA A 107 -6.87 -8.65 -12.41
N ASP A 108 -6.85 -7.32 -12.61
CA ASP A 108 -7.46 -6.67 -13.76
C ASP A 108 -6.51 -6.55 -14.97
N ARG A 109 -5.19 -6.49 -14.69
CA ARG A 109 -4.15 -6.25 -15.69
C ARG A 109 -2.97 -7.20 -15.51
N PRO A 110 -3.18 -8.51 -15.71
CA PRO A 110 -2.10 -9.51 -15.59
C PRO A 110 -0.94 -9.23 -16.56
N ASP A 111 -1.18 -8.51 -17.64
CA ASP A 111 -0.18 -8.04 -18.61
C ASP A 111 0.79 -6.98 -18.05
N ALA A 112 0.53 -6.43 -16.86
CA ALA A 112 1.39 -5.44 -16.20
C ALA A 112 2.30 -6.04 -15.10
N VAL A 113 2.06 -7.28 -14.64
CA VAL A 113 2.66 -7.83 -13.43
C VAL A 113 3.36 -9.17 -13.68
N THR A 114 4.67 -9.25 -13.44
CA THR A 114 5.43 -10.52 -13.50
C THR A 114 5.40 -11.27 -12.17
N LYS A 115 5.52 -10.54 -11.06
CA LYS A 115 5.44 -11.05 -9.69
C LYS A 115 4.78 -10.01 -8.79
N LEU A 116 4.00 -10.47 -7.83
CA LEU A 116 3.31 -9.61 -6.88
C LEU A 116 3.81 -9.85 -5.45
N VAL A 117 4.15 -8.77 -4.73
CA VAL A 117 4.39 -8.78 -3.28
C VAL A 117 3.35 -7.89 -2.61
N ALA A 118 2.39 -8.49 -1.92
CA ALA A 118 1.31 -7.78 -1.23
C ALA A 118 1.53 -7.87 0.30
N CYS A 119 1.80 -6.70 0.92
CA CYS A 119 2.16 -6.62 2.32
C CYS A 119 1.08 -5.92 3.14
N ALA A 120 0.73 -6.47 4.30
CA ALA A 120 -0.26 -5.93 5.24
C ALA A 120 -1.56 -5.56 4.52
N THR A 121 -2.08 -6.46 3.71
CA THR A 121 -3.29 -6.28 2.89
C THR A 121 -4.02 -7.61 2.71
N ALA A 122 -5.26 -7.53 2.26
CA ALA A 122 -6.10 -8.66 1.84
C ALA A 122 -7.03 -8.21 0.71
N TYR A 123 -7.82 -9.14 0.16
CA TYR A 123 -8.77 -8.86 -0.92
C TYR A 123 -9.81 -7.78 -0.55
N ARG A 124 -10.02 -7.51 0.74
CA ARG A 124 -10.84 -6.43 1.28
C ARG A 124 -10.40 -6.04 2.69
N LEU A 125 -10.88 -4.90 3.16
CA LEU A 125 -10.71 -4.47 4.56
C LEU A 125 -11.55 -5.32 5.54
N GLY A 126 -10.98 -5.59 6.71
CA GLY A 126 -11.71 -6.13 7.84
C GLY A 126 -12.60 -5.08 8.54
N PRO A 127 -13.51 -5.51 9.44
CA PRO A 127 -14.46 -4.60 10.09
C PRO A 127 -13.81 -3.42 10.81
N VAL A 128 -12.72 -3.66 11.56
CA VAL A 128 -11.98 -2.58 12.24
C VAL A 128 -11.31 -1.64 11.24
N GLY A 129 -10.71 -2.18 10.18
CA GLY A 129 -10.11 -1.40 9.11
C GLY A 129 -11.12 -0.45 8.47
N LYS A 130 -12.29 -0.97 8.08
CA LYS A 130 -13.39 -0.17 7.53
C LYS A 130 -13.83 0.94 8.49
N GLN A 131 -14.05 0.62 9.76
CA GLN A 131 -14.49 1.61 10.74
C GLN A 131 -13.49 2.75 10.92
N VAL A 132 -12.22 2.44 11.14
CA VAL A 132 -11.20 3.49 11.39
C VAL A 132 -10.90 4.32 10.13
N GLN A 133 -11.01 3.73 8.94
CA GLN A 133 -10.87 4.47 7.68
C GLN A 133 -12.07 5.39 7.43
N ARG A 134 -13.29 4.96 7.72
CA ARG A 134 -14.49 5.81 7.67
C ARG A 134 -14.40 6.98 8.65
N ASP A 135 -13.97 6.73 9.90
CA ASP A 135 -13.75 7.78 10.89
C ASP A 135 -12.72 8.81 10.41
N TYR A 136 -11.64 8.36 9.77
CA TYR A 136 -10.63 9.23 9.20
C TYR A 136 -11.17 10.02 8.00
N ARG A 137 -11.81 9.34 7.07
CA ARG A 137 -12.47 9.92 5.89
C ARG A 137 -13.48 11.01 6.28
N ASP A 138 -14.31 10.74 7.29
CA ASP A 138 -15.34 11.68 7.74
C ASP A 138 -14.76 12.94 8.37
N ARG A 139 -13.63 12.84 9.07
CA ARG A 139 -12.88 14.00 9.56
C ARG A 139 -12.36 14.84 8.39
N LEU A 140 -11.77 14.20 7.38
CA LEU A 140 -11.29 14.91 6.19
C LEU A 140 -12.44 15.61 5.46
N ALA A 141 -13.59 14.96 5.30
CA ALA A 141 -14.76 15.53 4.66
C ALA A 141 -15.35 16.75 5.39
N ARG A 142 -15.15 16.84 6.72
CA ARG A 142 -15.52 18.03 7.53
C ARG A 142 -14.44 19.09 7.59
N GLY A 143 -13.29 18.90 6.91
CA GLY A 143 -12.14 19.81 6.99
C GLY A 143 -11.38 19.75 8.33
N GLU A 144 -11.62 18.70 9.13
CA GLU A 144 -10.98 18.50 10.44
C GLU A 144 -9.60 17.82 10.26
N TYR A 145 -8.67 18.49 9.56
CA TYR A 145 -7.39 17.86 9.18
C TYR A 145 -6.47 17.63 10.38
N ARG A 146 -6.46 18.58 11.33
CA ARG A 146 -5.59 18.49 12.49
C ARG A 146 -5.86 17.22 13.29
N GLY A 147 -4.84 16.38 13.42
CA GLY A 147 -4.92 15.12 14.15
C GLY A 147 -5.88 14.09 13.55
N ALA A 148 -6.39 14.30 12.33
CA ALA A 148 -7.32 13.36 11.68
C ALA A 148 -6.76 11.94 11.64
N ILE A 149 -5.47 11.78 11.37
CA ILE A 149 -4.77 10.49 11.30
C ILE A 149 -4.88 9.67 12.60
N SER A 150 -5.16 10.32 13.74
CA SER A 150 -5.38 9.62 15.02
C SER A 150 -6.58 8.66 15.00
N ALA A 151 -7.50 8.83 14.05
CA ALA A 151 -8.61 7.91 13.83
C ALA A 151 -8.14 6.50 13.43
N LEU A 152 -6.99 6.39 12.75
CA LEU A 152 -6.44 5.11 12.29
C LEU A 152 -5.76 4.30 13.41
N VAL A 153 -5.43 4.92 14.54
CA VAL A 153 -4.67 4.29 15.64
C VAL A 153 -5.28 2.98 16.16
N PRO A 154 -6.62 2.83 16.31
CA PRO A 154 -7.19 1.56 16.75
C PRO A 154 -6.97 0.40 15.77
N GLY A 155 -6.72 0.70 14.50
CA GLY A 155 -6.31 -0.30 13.51
C GLY A 155 -4.83 -0.71 13.64
N TRP A 156 -3.96 0.20 14.09
CA TRP A 156 -2.52 -0.03 14.23
C TRP A 156 -2.13 -0.74 15.53
N VAL A 157 -2.88 -0.50 16.60
CA VAL A 157 -2.55 -0.96 17.96
C VAL A 157 -3.78 -1.57 18.61
N ASP A 158 -3.63 -2.77 19.18
CA ASP A 158 -4.70 -3.52 19.84
C ASP A 158 -4.89 -3.19 21.33
N LYS A 159 -3.81 -2.73 22.01
CA LYS A 159 -3.82 -2.51 23.45
C LYS A 159 -4.31 -1.11 23.82
N PRO A 160 -5.22 -0.96 24.82
CA PRO A 160 -5.86 0.33 25.14
C PRO A 160 -4.90 1.43 25.54
N LEU A 161 -3.90 1.14 26.42
CA LEU A 161 -2.96 2.15 26.88
C LEU A 161 -2.04 2.70 25.77
N PRO A 162 -1.35 1.85 24.98
CA PRO A 162 -0.62 2.32 23.81
C PRO A 162 -1.49 3.08 22.80
N GLN A 163 -2.75 2.65 22.58
CA GLN A 163 -3.69 3.38 21.71
C GLN A 163 -3.91 4.81 22.21
N LYS A 164 -4.19 4.98 23.53
CA LYS A 164 -4.44 6.31 24.11
C LYS A 164 -3.24 7.24 23.93
N LEU A 165 -2.03 6.76 24.24
CA LEU A 165 -0.80 7.54 24.08
C LEU A 165 -0.53 7.89 22.61
N LEU A 166 -0.68 6.92 21.71
CA LEU A 166 -0.46 7.16 20.29
C LEU A 166 -1.50 8.09 19.69
N LYS A 167 -2.78 7.97 20.07
CA LYS A 167 -3.83 8.92 19.67
C LYS A 167 -3.50 10.33 20.11
N GLN A 168 -3.08 10.53 21.37
CA GLN A 168 -2.68 11.83 21.89
C GLN A 168 -1.50 12.41 21.11
N PHE A 169 -0.49 11.60 20.78
CA PHE A 169 0.63 12.02 19.97
C PHE A 169 0.21 12.38 18.54
N MET A 170 -0.58 11.51 17.89
CA MET A 170 -1.08 11.74 16.53
C MET A 170 -2.07 12.92 16.42
N SER A 171 -2.75 13.29 17.52
CA SER A 171 -3.63 14.46 17.54
C SER A 171 -2.87 15.80 17.44
N LEU A 172 -1.55 15.77 17.64
CA LEU A 172 -0.69 16.94 17.46
C LEU A 172 -0.29 17.17 16.00
N ASP A 173 -0.57 16.21 15.12
CA ASP A 173 -0.31 16.36 13.68
C ASP A 173 -1.09 17.56 13.12
N THR A 174 -0.37 18.45 12.48
CA THR A 174 -0.91 19.67 11.87
C THR A 174 -0.88 19.62 10.34
N SER A 175 -0.55 18.46 9.77
CA SER A 175 -0.48 18.31 8.32
C SER A 175 -1.87 18.50 7.70
N THR A 176 -1.90 19.27 6.62
CA THR A 176 -3.09 19.49 5.80
C THR A 176 -2.88 18.78 4.48
N PRO A 177 -3.79 17.90 4.04
CA PRO A 177 -3.68 17.28 2.73
C PRO A 177 -3.69 18.32 1.61
N GLU A 178 -2.79 18.17 0.64
CA GLU A 178 -2.79 19.00 -0.57
C GLU A 178 -3.96 18.66 -1.51
N ASP A 179 -4.44 17.41 -1.44
CA ASP A 179 -5.53 16.88 -2.26
C ASP A 179 -6.49 16.07 -1.35
N PRO A 180 -7.30 16.73 -0.51
CA PRO A 180 -8.22 16.07 0.40
C PRO A 180 -9.31 15.27 -0.32
N ASP A 181 -9.82 15.79 -1.44
CA ASP A 181 -10.85 15.09 -2.22
C ASP A 181 -10.32 13.79 -2.83
N GLY A 182 -9.12 13.82 -3.40
CA GLY A 182 -8.48 12.62 -3.92
C GLY A 182 -8.13 11.61 -2.83
N MET A 183 -7.84 12.08 -1.61
CA MET A 183 -7.63 11.21 -0.47
C MET A 183 -8.93 10.56 0.01
N ILE A 184 -10.01 11.31 0.10
CA ILE A 184 -11.35 10.80 0.42
C ILE A 184 -11.78 9.77 -0.64
N ALA A 185 -11.61 10.09 -1.91
CA ALA A 185 -11.93 9.17 -3.01
C ALA A 185 -11.18 7.84 -2.91
N MET A 186 -9.91 7.86 -2.53
CA MET A 186 -9.11 6.64 -2.33
C MET A 186 -9.58 5.83 -1.12
N LEU A 187 -9.95 6.49 -0.01
CA LEU A 187 -10.52 5.82 1.18
C LEU A 187 -11.87 5.16 0.85
N ASP A 188 -12.74 5.87 0.13
CA ASP A 188 -14.03 5.33 -0.31
C ASP A 188 -13.85 4.15 -1.27
N ALA A 189 -12.87 4.23 -2.19
CA ALA A 189 -12.53 3.13 -3.10
C ALA A 189 -12.06 1.88 -2.34
N GLU A 190 -11.22 2.04 -1.31
CA GLU A 190 -10.74 0.91 -0.51
C GLU A 190 -11.84 0.32 0.40
N ASP A 191 -12.74 1.15 0.94
CA ASP A 191 -13.88 0.66 1.73
C ASP A 191 -14.82 -0.23 0.91
N GLY A 192 -15.00 0.09 -0.37
CA GLY A 192 -15.79 -0.69 -1.33
C GLY A 192 -15.03 -1.83 -2.02
N CYS A 193 -13.74 -1.99 -1.73
CA CYS A 193 -12.90 -2.98 -2.41
C CYS A 193 -13.27 -4.43 -2.05
N ASP A 194 -13.36 -5.28 -3.09
CA ASP A 194 -13.44 -6.74 -2.99
C ASP A 194 -12.77 -7.34 -4.23
N VAL A 195 -11.47 -7.66 -4.13
CA VAL A 195 -10.66 -8.09 -5.26
C VAL A 195 -10.99 -9.51 -5.65
N ASP A 196 -11.21 -9.74 -6.95
CA ASP A 196 -11.35 -11.08 -7.54
C ASP A 196 -9.97 -11.77 -7.64
N CYS A 197 -9.52 -12.34 -6.51
CA CYS A 197 -8.19 -12.90 -6.37
C CYS A 197 -7.93 -14.10 -7.29
N GLU A 198 -8.96 -14.80 -7.73
CA GLU A 198 -8.87 -15.95 -8.64
C GLU A 198 -8.32 -15.55 -10.02
N LYS A 199 -8.44 -14.27 -10.39
CA LYS A 199 -7.88 -13.71 -11.64
C LYS A 199 -6.39 -13.39 -11.57
N ILE A 200 -5.77 -13.42 -10.39
CA ILE A 200 -4.36 -13.10 -10.23
C ILE A 200 -3.51 -14.26 -10.75
N ALA A 201 -2.94 -14.08 -11.95
CA ALA A 201 -2.10 -15.09 -12.58
C ALA A 201 -0.62 -15.00 -12.16
N ALA A 202 -0.17 -13.84 -11.69
CA ALA A 202 1.21 -13.62 -11.28
C ALA A 202 1.53 -14.40 -9.98
N PRO A 203 2.69 -15.08 -9.88
CA PRO A 203 3.19 -15.60 -8.61
C PRO A 203 3.14 -14.51 -7.54
N THR A 204 2.55 -14.83 -6.39
CA THR A 204 2.21 -13.84 -5.37
C THR A 204 2.78 -14.21 -4.01
N LEU A 205 3.49 -13.27 -3.38
CA LEU A 205 3.88 -13.33 -1.97
C LEU A 205 2.98 -12.42 -1.15
N LEU A 206 2.20 -13.01 -0.25
CA LEU A 206 1.42 -12.30 0.77
C LEU A 206 2.21 -12.28 2.08
N ILE A 207 2.38 -11.09 2.68
CA ILE A 207 3.03 -10.91 3.99
C ILE A 207 2.11 -10.12 4.91
N ALA A 208 1.78 -10.67 6.07
CA ALA A 208 0.98 -9.98 7.08
C ALA A 208 1.42 -10.32 8.50
N GLY A 209 1.04 -9.48 9.44
CA GLY A 209 1.12 -9.80 10.87
C GLY A 209 -0.16 -10.53 11.32
N ASP A 210 -0.04 -11.50 12.22
CA ASP A 210 -1.19 -12.26 12.74
C ASP A 210 -2.10 -11.43 13.66
N ARG A 211 -1.67 -10.20 14.03
CA ARG A 211 -2.43 -9.23 14.82
C ARG A 211 -2.81 -7.97 14.02
N ASP A 212 -2.79 -8.07 12.72
CA ASP A 212 -3.28 -6.98 11.86
C ASP A 212 -4.78 -6.81 12.05
N ARG A 213 -5.24 -5.59 12.33
CA ARG A 213 -6.65 -5.27 12.55
C ARG A 213 -7.32 -4.63 11.34
N PHE A 214 -6.54 -4.11 10.40
CA PHE A 214 -7.05 -3.66 9.10
C PHE A 214 -7.39 -4.86 8.22
N HIS A 215 -6.47 -5.82 8.17
CA HIS A 215 -6.58 -7.04 7.39
C HIS A 215 -6.34 -8.23 8.33
N PRO A 216 -7.37 -8.66 9.08
CA PRO A 216 -7.23 -9.74 10.04
C PRO A 216 -6.82 -11.05 9.36
N ARG A 217 -6.18 -11.90 10.15
CA ARG A 217 -5.54 -13.14 9.70
C ARG A 217 -6.43 -13.98 8.79
N ASP A 218 -7.71 -14.14 9.14
CA ASP A 218 -8.67 -14.92 8.37
C ASP A 218 -8.89 -14.37 6.95
N LEU A 219 -8.94 -13.05 6.77
CA LEU A 219 -9.05 -12.42 5.45
C LEU A 219 -7.76 -12.59 4.65
N VAL A 220 -6.60 -12.50 5.29
CA VAL A 220 -5.31 -12.72 4.62
C VAL A 220 -5.16 -14.17 4.18
N GLU A 221 -5.55 -15.15 5.02
CA GLU A 221 -5.56 -16.57 4.70
C GLU A 221 -6.53 -16.87 3.55
N GLN A 222 -7.75 -16.28 3.57
CA GLN A 222 -8.69 -16.38 2.45
C GLN A 222 -8.12 -15.80 1.16
N THR A 223 -7.42 -14.65 1.23
CA THR A 223 -6.77 -14.04 0.06
C THR A 223 -5.75 -15.00 -0.54
N ALA A 224 -4.89 -15.60 0.31
CA ALA A 224 -3.88 -16.55 -0.14
C ALA A 224 -4.51 -17.80 -0.76
N HIS A 225 -5.60 -18.29 -0.21
CA HIS A 225 -6.30 -19.47 -0.72
C HIS A 225 -6.96 -19.21 -2.09
N ARG A 226 -7.43 -17.97 -2.34
CA ARG A 226 -8.10 -17.58 -3.58
C ARG A 226 -7.13 -17.28 -4.72
N ILE A 227 -5.86 -16.96 -4.44
CA ILE A 227 -4.85 -16.71 -5.48
C ILE A 227 -4.23 -18.05 -5.91
N PRO A 228 -4.25 -18.41 -7.21
CA PRO A 228 -3.79 -19.72 -7.70
C PRO A 228 -2.34 -20.04 -7.35
N ASP A 229 -1.42 -19.08 -7.43
CA ASP A 229 0.00 -19.24 -7.09
C ASP A 229 0.41 -18.26 -6.00
N ALA A 230 -0.02 -18.56 -4.76
CA ALA A 230 0.26 -17.74 -3.59
C ALA A 230 1.16 -18.42 -2.58
N THR A 231 2.12 -17.66 -2.06
CA THR A 231 2.88 -17.99 -0.85
C THR A 231 2.49 -17.02 0.25
N LEU A 232 2.03 -17.52 1.40
CA LEU A 232 1.67 -16.72 2.57
C LEU A 232 2.76 -16.78 3.65
N LYS A 233 3.13 -15.61 4.16
CA LYS A 233 3.99 -15.41 5.33
C LYS A 233 3.24 -14.63 6.40
N LEU A 234 2.84 -15.30 7.48
CA LEU A 234 2.26 -14.70 8.66
C LEU A 234 3.33 -14.56 9.75
N TYR A 235 3.55 -13.34 10.24
CA TYR A 235 4.53 -13.07 11.28
C TYR A 235 3.88 -12.96 12.65
N PRO A 236 4.23 -13.89 13.58
CA PRO A 236 3.61 -13.94 14.91
C PRO A 236 3.84 -12.66 15.73
N GLY A 237 2.79 -12.18 16.38
CA GLY A 237 2.82 -11.00 17.25
C GLY A 237 2.98 -9.67 16.52
N ARG A 238 2.96 -9.66 15.19
CA ARG A 238 3.02 -8.44 14.38
C ARG A 238 1.62 -7.94 14.04
N GLY A 239 1.47 -6.62 14.08
CA GLY A 239 0.28 -5.91 13.60
C GLY A 239 0.56 -5.18 12.29
N HIS A 240 -0.36 -4.35 11.88
CA HIS A 240 -0.36 -3.67 10.58
C HIS A 240 0.94 -2.94 10.24
N VAL A 241 1.37 -2.02 11.11
CA VAL A 241 2.55 -1.17 10.82
C VAL A 241 3.88 -1.79 11.27
N ASN A 242 3.88 -2.70 12.23
CA ASN A 242 5.11 -3.25 12.77
C ASN A 242 5.55 -4.56 12.09
N VAL A 243 4.77 -5.06 11.14
CA VAL A 243 5.12 -6.24 10.31
C VAL A 243 6.47 -6.05 9.60
N VAL A 244 6.78 -4.84 9.14
CA VAL A 244 8.05 -4.49 8.48
C VAL A 244 9.28 -4.59 9.38
N ARG A 245 9.07 -4.66 10.71
CA ARG A 245 10.14 -4.82 11.71
C ARG A 245 10.50 -6.29 11.97
N ASP A 246 9.77 -7.22 11.36
CA ASP A 246 10.15 -8.61 11.46
C ASP A 246 11.48 -8.85 10.73
N LYS A 247 12.35 -9.66 11.36
CA LYS A 247 13.68 -9.94 10.80
C LYS A 247 13.61 -10.67 9.46
N SER A 248 12.53 -11.37 9.21
CA SER A 248 12.31 -12.14 7.98
C SER A 248 11.66 -11.33 6.86
N PHE A 249 11.11 -10.13 7.13
CA PHE A 249 10.33 -9.35 6.18
C PHE A 249 11.08 -9.12 4.84
N TYR A 250 12.23 -8.47 4.89
CA TYR A 250 13.01 -8.23 3.68
C TYR A 250 13.68 -9.49 3.11
N PRO A 251 14.25 -10.41 3.92
CA PRO A 251 14.76 -11.68 3.43
C PRO A 251 13.73 -12.51 2.67
N ASP A 252 12.49 -12.60 3.13
CA ASP A 252 11.44 -13.35 2.44
C ASP A 252 11.05 -12.69 1.12
N ILE A 253 10.93 -11.35 1.07
CA ILE A 253 10.69 -10.61 -0.18
C ILE A 253 11.83 -10.84 -1.18
N ILE A 254 13.08 -10.66 -0.75
CA ILE A 254 14.24 -10.83 -1.64
C ILE A 254 14.31 -12.25 -2.19
N ARG A 255 14.09 -13.27 -1.34
CA ARG A 255 14.08 -14.67 -1.75
C ARG A 255 13.00 -14.93 -2.80
N PHE A 256 11.80 -14.42 -2.59
CA PHE A 256 10.69 -14.58 -3.52
C PHE A 256 10.97 -13.92 -4.88
N LEU A 257 11.50 -12.69 -4.85
CA LEU A 257 11.79 -11.96 -6.09
C LEU A 257 12.94 -12.58 -6.89
N VAL A 258 13.94 -13.22 -6.22
CA VAL A 258 15.10 -13.84 -6.89
C VAL A 258 14.77 -15.23 -7.43
N ASN A 259 13.91 -16.00 -6.77
CA ASN A 259 13.54 -17.33 -7.24
C ASN A 259 12.73 -17.21 -8.54
N ARG A 260 13.07 -18.07 -9.52
CA ARG A 260 12.36 -18.16 -10.82
C ARG A 260 11.03 -18.85 -10.69
#